data_9b9256609e8169263cbec35597c41df3
#
_entry.id   9b9256609e8169263cbec35597c41df3
#
_cell.length_a   1.000
_cell.length_b   1.000
_cell.length_c   1.000
_cell.angle_alpha   90.00
_cell.angle_beta   90.00
_cell.angle_gamma   90.00
#
_symmetry.space_group_name_H-M   'P 1'
#
loop_
_entity.id
_entity.type
_entity.pdbx_description
1 polymer ?
#
loop_
_entity_poly.entity_id
_entity_poly.type
_entity_poly.pdbx_seq_one_letter_code
_entity_poly.pdbx_strand_id
1 'polypeptide(L)'
;MNIDAHQHYWDPARGDYGWLTPDLKPLYRVFGSDDLAPLRKITNVKQTVVVQAAATVDETRYLLDLARDDESIAGVVGWVPLDSVDAVEIIEEFARDKKFKAVRPMLQDLPDDTWIDHAPRPEAIQRLIEFDLAFDALIFARHVPSLVEFAGRYPALRIVVDHGAKPPIRDGEAGWQPWADGIAQLAALPQRLYCKLSGLATEASPSWTADTLAPYVAHLIDQFGHERLMWGSDWPVLNLNGCYTDWHAAARRLVSHLEKAEEDAIFGGNARAFYRL
;
A
#
# COMPACT_ATOMS: atom_id res chain seq x y z
N MET A 1 17.53 -4.92 -7.00
CA MET A 1 16.54 -6.01 -7.16
C MET A 1 15.16 -5.43 -7.08
N ASN A 2 14.32 -5.65 -8.09
CA ASN A 2 12.98 -5.08 -8.13
C ASN A 2 12.04 -5.82 -7.19
N ILE A 3 11.23 -5.06 -6.44
CA ILE A 3 10.21 -5.52 -5.50
C ILE A 3 8.90 -4.81 -5.83
N ASP A 4 7.81 -5.55 -5.92
CA ASP A 4 6.46 -5.00 -5.93
C ASP A 4 6.01 -4.79 -4.49
N ALA A 5 5.95 -3.54 -4.05
CA ALA A 5 5.68 -3.19 -2.65
C ALA A 5 4.19 -3.24 -2.27
N HIS A 6 3.31 -3.56 -3.23
CA HIS A 6 1.87 -3.61 -2.98
C HIS A 6 1.15 -4.45 -4.03
N GLN A 7 0.74 -5.65 -3.66
CA GLN A 7 -0.14 -6.52 -4.44
C GLN A 7 -1.01 -7.37 -3.51
N HIS A 8 -2.04 -8.01 -4.05
CA HIS A 8 -2.98 -8.81 -3.28
C HIS A 8 -3.13 -10.21 -3.86
N TYR A 9 -3.37 -11.18 -2.96
CA TYR A 9 -3.89 -12.49 -3.30
C TYR A 9 -5.19 -12.71 -2.55
N TRP A 10 -6.16 -13.36 -3.17
CA TRP A 10 -7.43 -13.69 -2.54
C TRP A 10 -8.11 -14.89 -3.15
N ASP A 11 -9.02 -15.48 -2.40
CA ASP A 11 -9.94 -16.51 -2.84
C ASP A 11 -11.37 -16.11 -2.41
N PRO A 12 -12.27 -15.77 -3.36
CA PRO A 12 -13.66 -15.39 -3.02
C PRO A 12 -14.43 -16.44 -2.23
N ALA A 13 -14.03 -17.73 -2.32
CA ALA A 13 -14.69 -18.80 -1.58
C ALA A 13 -14.50 -18.70 -0.06
N ARG A 14 -13.51 -17.91 0.41
CA ARG A 14 -13.31 -17.63 1.83
C ARG A 14 -14.48 -16.82 2.45
N GLY A 15 -15.14 -15.97 1.65
CA GLY A 15 -16.33 -15.23 2.07
C GLY A 15 -16.07 -14.01 2.96
N ASP A 16 -14.81 -13.62 3.22
CA ASP A 16 -14.44 -12.50 4.06
C ASP A 16 -14.19 -11.17 3.30
N TYR A 17 -14.27 -11.20 1.96
CA TYR A 17 -14.10 -10.01 1.10
C TYR A 17 -15.45 -9.34 0.81
N GLY A 18 -16.00 -8.57 1.76
CA GLY A 18 -17.31 -7.96 1.62
C GLY A 18 -17.48 -7.00 0.43
N TRP A 19 -16.39 -6.44 -0.06
CA TRP A 19 -16.36 -5.54 -1.23
C TRP A 19 -16.31 -6.30 -2.57
N LEU A 20 -15.84 -7.56 -2.57
CA LEU A 20 -15.62 -8.36 -3.77
C LEU A 20 -16.88 -9.14 -4.12
N THR A 21 -17.67 -8.58 -5.02
CA THR A 21 -18.96 -9.17 -5.46
C THR A 21 -18.86 -9.77 -6.86
N PRO A 22 -19.77 -10.69 -7.24
CA PRO A 22 -19.82 -11.28 -8.58
C PRO A 22 -19.93 -10.28 -9.73
N ASP A 23 -20.39 -9.05 -9.46
CA ASP A 23 -20.48 -7.98 -10.47
C ASP A 23 -19.11 -7.40 -10.83
N LEU A 24 -18.13 -7.54 -9.95
CA LEU A 24 -16.73 -7.18 -10.20
C LEU A 24 -16.01 -8.28 -11.01
N LYS A 25 -16.56 -8.64 -12.16
CA LYS A 25 -16.11 -9.76 -12.99
C LYS A 25 -14.60 -9.87 -13.19
N PRO A 26 -13.84 -8.77 -13.43
CA PRO A 26 -12.39 -8.87 -13.60
C PRO A 26 -11.66 -9.36 -12.34
N LEU A 27 -12.27 -9.18 -11.16
CA LEU A 27 -11.67 -9.48 -9.86
C LEU A 27 -12.28 -10.67 -9.16
N TYR A 28 -13.53 -11.07 -9.50
CA TYR A 28 -14.27 -12.12 -8.81
C TYR A 28 -13.83 -13.52 -9.23
N ARG A 29 -12.61 -13.87 -8.89
CA ARG A 29 -12.00 -15.19 -9.01
C ARG A 29 -10.83 -15.33 -8.03
N VAL A 30 -10.29 -16.51 -7.90
CA VAL A 30 -9.02 -16.71 -7.18
C VAL A 30 -7.90 -15.99 -7.92
N PHE A 31 -7.08 -15.28 -7.16
CA PHE A 31 -5.80 -14.72 -7.61
C PHE A 31 -4.70 -15.15 -6.65
N GLY A 32 -3.66 -15.75 -7.18
CA GLY A 32 -2.55 -16.29 -6.42
C GLY A 32 -1.21 -16.10 -7.08
N SER A 33 -0.19 -16.71 -6.51
CA SER A 33 1.20 -16.59 -6.97
C SER A 33 1.39 -17.05 -8.42
N ASP A 34 0.70 -18.11 -8.83
CA ASP A 34 0.80 -18.66 -10.19
C ASP A 34 0.28 -17.69 -11.26
N ASP A 35 -0.73 -16.87 -10.92
CA ASP A 35 -1.24 -15.84 -11.82
C ASP A 35 -0.25 -14.67 -11.96
N LEU A 36 0.43 -14.29 -10.87
CA LEU A 36 1.36 -13.16 -10.86
C LEU A 36 2.77 -13.52 -11.36
N ALA A 37 3.21 -14.76 -11.20
CA ALA A 37 4.56 -15.20 -11.53
C ALA A 37 4.99 -14.88 -12.98
N PRO A 38 4.18 -15.13 -14.04
CA PRO A 38 4.54 -14.78 -15.40
C PRO A 38 4.68 -13.26 -15.59
N LEU A 39 3.85 -12.45 -14.94
CA LEU A 39 3.90 -10.98 -15.00
C LEU A 39 5.16 -10.44 -14.34
N ARG A 40 5.51 -10.95 -13.16
CA ARG A 40 6.77 -10.64 -12.46
C ARG A 40 7.99 -11.00 -13.29
N LYS A 41 7.94 -12.15 -14.00
CA LYS A 41 9.02 -12.58 -14.88
C LYS A 41 9.27 -11.60 -16.03
N ILE A 42 8.19 -11.13 -16.69
CA ILE A 42 8.25 -10.17 -17.79
C ILE A 42 8.84 -8.83 -17.32
N THR A 43 8.46 -8.36 -16.14
CA THR A 43 8.86 -7.06 -15.58
C THR A 43 10.14 -7.14 -14.73
N ASN A 44 10.74 -8.33 -14.61
CA ASN A 44 11.93 -8.58 -13.78
C ASN A 44 11.71 -8.22 -12.28
N VAL A 45 10.49 -8.32 -11.79
CA VAL A 45 10.16 -8.21 -10.35
C VAL A 45 10.44 -9.54 -9.67
N LYS A 46 11.28 -9.55 -8.66
CA LYS A 46 11.74 -10.77 -8.00
C LYS A 46 10.94 -11.14 -6.78
N GLN A 47 10.53 -10.14 -6.02
CA GLN A 47 9.79 -10.32 -4.76
C GLN A 47 8.61 -9.36 -4.70
N THR A 48 7.66 -9.69 -3.83
CA THR A 48 6.46 -8.87 -3.59
C THR A 48 6.22 -8.70 -2.09
N VAL A 49 5.50 -7.65 -1.75
CA VAL A 49 4.81 -7.50 -0.46
C VAL A 49 3.33 -7.73 -0.73
N VAL A 50 2.79 -8.80 -0.16
CA VAL A 50 1.35 -9.09 -0.24
C VAL A 50 0.62 -8.31 0.84
N VAL A 51 -0.44 -7.63 0.45
CA VAL A 51 -1.22 -6.76 1.32
C VAL A 51 -2.62 -7.34 1.49
N GLN A 52 -3.16 -7.29 2.70
CA GLN A 52 -4.50 -7.73 3.00
C GLN A 52 -5.55 -7.03 2.10
N ALA A 53 -6.63 -7.73 1.78
CA ALA A 53 -7.77 -7.23 1.02
C ALA A 53 -9.10 -7.36 1.79
N ALA A 54 -9.09 -8.03 2.95
CA ALA A 54 -10.23 -8.11 3.87
C ALA A 54 -9.81 -7.69 5.29
N ALA A 55 -10.71 -7.02 6.01
CA ALA A 55 -10.49 -6.57 7.38
C ALA A 55 -10.74 -7.72 8.38
N THR A 56 -9.98 -8.81 8.24
CA THR A 56 -10.09 -10.00 9.11
C THR A 56 -8.74 -10.54 9.55
N VAL A 57 -8.68 -11.04 10.77
CA VAL A 57 -7.51 -11.75 11.33
C VAL A 57 -7.24 -13.04 10.53
N ASP A 58 -8.28 -13.70 10.07
CA ASP A 58 -8.17 -14.95 9.32
C ASP A 58 -7.56 -14.74 7.92
N GLU A 59 -7.79 -13.59 7.29
CA GLU A 59 -7.09 -13.25 6.05
C GLU A 59 -5.60 -13.04 6.31
N THR A 60 -5.23 -12.37 7.38
CA THR A 60 -3.81 -12.23 7.75
C THR A 60 -3.13 -13.58 7.92
N ARG A 61 -3.78 -14.55 8.59
CA ARG A 61 -3.28 -15.93 8.70
C ARG A 61 -3.14 -16.60 7.34
N TYR A 62 -4.16 -16.47 6.49
CA TYR A 62 -4.13 -17.00 5.13
C TYR A 62 -2.95 -16.45 4.31
N LEU A 63 -2.70 -15.15 4.35
CA LEU A 63 -1.59 -14.53 3.63
C LEU A 63 -0.22 -14.97 4.18
N LEU A 64 -0.10 -15.15 5.51
CA LEU A 64 1.11 -15.68 6.13
C LEU A 64 1.36 -17.13 5.73
N ASP A 65 0.31 -17.95 5.61
CA ASP A 65 0.42 -19.34 5.14
C ASP A 65 0.89 -19.36 3.67
N LEU A 66 0.32 -18.54 2.79
CA LEU A 66 0.81 -18.40 1.41
C LEU A 66 2.28 -17.95 1.37
N ALA A 67 2.67 -16.99 2.20
CA ALA A 67 4.04 -16.47 2.23
C ALA A 67 5.05 -17.50 2.76
N ARG A 68 4.62 -18.48 3.54
CA ARG A 68 5.48 -19.56 4.04
C ARG A 68 5.89 -20.53 2.93
N ASP A 69 4.98 -20.75 1.98
CA ASP A 69 5.17 -21.69 0.87
C ASP A 69 5.73 -21.02 -0.41
N ASP A 70 5.74 -19.68 -0.47
CA ASP A 70 6.22 -18.91 -1.62
C ASP A 70 7.34 -17.92 -1.22
N GLU A 71 8.58 -18.22 -1.60
CA GLU A 71 9.74 -17.37 -1.36
C GLU A 71 9.67 -16.00 -2.08
N SER A 72 8.84 -15.90 -3.11
CA SER A 72 8.65 -14.64 -3.82
C SER A 72 7.86 -13.61 -3.02
N ILE A 73 7.10 -14.04 -2.01
CA ILE A 73 6.46 -13.17 -1.04
C ILE A 73 7.50 -12.82 0.03
N ALA A 74 8.06 -11.61 -0.04
CA ALA A 74 9.08 -11.15 0.90
C ALA A 74 8.49 -10.63 2.22
N GLY A 75 7.24 -10.16 2.19
CA GLY A 75 6.55 -9.65 3.38
C GLY A 75 5.05 -9.66 3.22
N VAL A 76 4.37 -9.62 4.36
CA VAL A 76 2.91 -9.56 4.49
C VAL A 76 2.53 -8.31 5.27
N VAL A 77 1.62 -7.54 4.71
CA VAL A 77 0.89 -6.46 5.38
C VAL A 77 -0.49 -7.00 5.71
N GLY A 78 -0.73 -7.26 6.98
CA GLY A 78 -1.99 -7.86 7.44
C GLY A 78 -2.96 -6.86 8.02
N TRP A 79 -4.06 -7.37 8.55
CA TRP A 79 -5.04 -6.63 9.31
C TRP A 79 -5.10 -7.11 10.76
N VAL A 80 -5.26 -6.17 11.69
CA VAL A 80 -5.47 -6.42 13.11
C VAL A 80 -6.56 -5.47 13.59
N PRO A 81 -7.48 -5.88 14.47
CA PRO A 81 -8.51 -5.01 15.05
C PRO A 81 -7.87 -4.07 16.08
N LEU A 82 -7.24 -2.98 15.61
CA LEU A 82 -6.45 -2.06 16.45
C LEU A 82 -7.25 -1.39 17.58
N ASP A 83 -8.57 -1.38 17.50
CA ASP A 83 -9.51 -0.87 18.50
C ASP A 83 -9.98 -1.94 19.50
N SER A 84 -9.68 -3.21 19.25
CA SER A 84 -10.04 -4.33 20.14
C SER A 84 -9.10 -4.46 21.34
N VAL A 85 -9.62 -5.03 22.43
CA VAL A 85 -8.82 -5.42 23.60
C VAL A 85 -7.82 -6.51 23.26
N ASP A 86 -8.09 -7.32 22.24
CA ASP A 86 -7.27 -8.45 21.80
C ASP A 86 -6.15 -8.03 20.82
N ALA A 87 -6.11 -6.75 20.42
CA ALA A 87 -5.17 -6.27 19.41
C ALA A 87 -3.71 -6.59 19.75
N VAL A 88 -3.33 -6.41 21.02
CA VAL A 88 -1.95 -6.67 21.48
C VAL A 88 -1.58 -8.14 21.32
N GLU A 89 -2.45 -9.06 21.76
CA GLU A 89 -2.22 -10.50 21.65
C GLU A 89 -2.11 -10.96 20.19
N ILE A 90 -2.97 -10.44 19.32
CA ILE A 90 -2.97 -10.75 17.89
C ILE A 90 -1.68 -10.23 17.22
N ILE A 91 -1.23 -9.01 17.55
CA ILE A 91 0.04 -8.47 17.05
C ILE A 91 1.20 -9.37 17.50
N GLU A 92 1.23 -9.79 18.77
CA GLU A 92 2.27 -10.69 19.30
C GLU A 92 2.25 -12.07 18.62
N GLU A 93 1.06 -12.60 18.30
CA GLU A 93 0.92 -13.84 17.52
C GLU A 93 1.60 -13.68 16.16
N PHE A 94 1.23 -12.65 15.39
CA PHE A 94 1.71 -12.45 14.04
C PHE A 94 3.20 -12.05 13.98
N ALA A 95 3.68 -11.27 14.94
CA ALA A 95 5.09 -10.86 15.00
C ALA A 95 6.09 -12.03 15.15
N ARG A 96 5.63 -13.23 15.52
CA ARG A 96 6.45 -14.45 15.52
C ARG A 96 6.81 -14.92 14.12
N ASP A 97 6.01 -14.55 13.12
CA ASP A 97 6.30 -14.84 11.72
C ASP A 97 7.15 -13.70 11.11
N LYS A 98 8.35 -14.04 10.65
CA LYS A 98 9.30 -13.07 10.08
C LYS A 98 8.78 -12.40 8.79
N LYS A 99 7.76 -12.99 8.16
CA LYS A 99 7.12 -12.41 6.97
C LYS A 99 6.09 -11.34 7.33
N PHE A 100 5.58 -11.28 8.55
CA PHE A 100 4.68 -10.21 8.99
C PHE A 100 5.45 -8.91 9.15
N LYS A 101 5.09 -7.88 8.37
CA LYS A 101 5.87 -6.63 8.26
C LYS A 101 5.11 -5.38 8.67
N ALA A 102 3.80 -5.38 8.51
CA ALA A 102 2.99 -4.21 8.77
C ALA A 102 1.53 -4.57 9.02
N VAL A 103 0.80 -3.59 9.53
CA VAL A 103 -0.67 -3.63 9.59
C VAL A 103 -1.27 -2.54 8.71
N ARG A 104 -2.43 -2.84 8.10
CA ARG A 104 -3.20 -1.89 7.30
C ARG A 104 -4.66 -1.88 7.72
N PRO A 105 -5.12 -0.93 8.53
CA PRO A 105 -6.55 -0.72 8.71
C PRO A 105 -7.17 -0.19 7.42
N MET A 106 -8.43 -0.54 7.16
CA MET A 106 -9.16 -0.13 5.96
C MET A 106 -9.76 1.27 6.15
N LEU A 107 -8.92 2.28 6.44
CA LEU A 107 -9.37 3.63 6.81
C LEU A 107 -10.29 4.26 5.75
N GLN A 108 -10.02 4.02 4.47
CA GLN A 108 -10.83 4.54 3.36
C GLN A 108 -12.29 4.10 3.39
N ASP A 109 -12.58 2.92 3.97
CA ASP A 109 -13.88 2.26 3.96
C ASP A 109 -14.64 2.43 5.28
N LEU A 110 -14.00 3.05 6.29
CA LEU A 110 -14.63 3.33 7.57
C LEU A 110 -15.58 4.53 7.44
N PRO A 111 -16.75 4.49 8.11
CA PRO A 111 -17.71 5.59 8.05
C PRO A 111 -17.26 6.84 8.83
N ASP A 112 -16.24 6.71 9.65
CA ASP A 112 -15.65 7.77 10.45
C ASP A 112 -14.26 8.12 9.92
N ASP A 113 -14.14 9.24 9.23
CA ASP A 113 -12.88 9.72 8.64
C ASP A 113 -11.83 10.06 9.73
N THR A 114 -12.24 10.22 11.00
CA THR A 114 -11.37 10.50 12.14
C THR A 114 -11.08 9.27 13.02
N TRP A 115 -11.48 8.06 12.58
CA TRP A 115 -11.32 6.82 13.34
C TRP A 115 -9.90 6.63 13.89
N ILE A 116 -8.87 6.97 13.10
CA ILE A 116 -7.45 6.83 13.48
C ILE A 116 -7.07 7.71 14.68
N ASP A 117 -7.82 8.78 14.96
CA ASP A 117 -7.52 9.72 16.03
C ASP A 117 -7.87 9.17 17.42
N HIS A 118 -8.86 8.30 17.49
CA HIS A 118 -9.44 7.92 18.79
C HIS A 118 -9.69 6.42 18.97
N ALA A 119 -9.86 5.66 17.90
CA ALA A 119 -10.25 4.27 18.01
C ALA A 119 -9.06 3.29 18.25
N PRO A 120 -7.89 3.43 17.59
CA PRO A 120 -6.76 2.55 17.84
C PRO A 120 -6.30 2.64 19.30
N ARG A 121 -6.17 1.49 19.92
CA ARG A 121 -5.67 1.42 21.30
C ARG A 121 -4.20 1.81 21.36
N PRO A 122 -3.79 2.72 22.27
CA PRO A 122 -2.40 3.14 22.39
C PRO A 122 -1.45 1.96 22.60
N GLU A 123 -1.87 0.94 23.36
CA GLU A 123 -1.09 -0.26 23.63
C GLU A 123 -0.83 -1.08 22.36
N ALA A 124 -1.81 -1.14 21.44
CA ALA A 124 -1.65 -1.82 20.17
C ALA A 124 -0.63 -1.09 19.27
N ILE A 125 -0.71 0.24 19.19
CA ILE A 125 0.25 1.04 18.42
C ILE A 125 1.66 0.95 19.02
N GLN A 126 1.77 1.01 20.35
CA GLN A 126 3.05 0.82 21.04
C GLN A 126 3.65 -0.56 20.75
N ARG A 127 2.83 -1.60 20.64
CA ARG A 127 3.27 -2.95 20.33
C ARG A 127 3.78 -3.07 18.90
N LEU A 128 3.17 -2.35 17.92
CA LEU A 128 3.72 -2.27 16.55
C LEU A 128 5.13 -1.67 16.56
N ILE A 129 5.34 -0.60 17.32
CA ILE A 129 6.65 0.06 17.44
C ILE A 129 7.68 -0.91 18.08
N GLU A 130 7.34 -1.59 19.15
CA GLU A 130 8.22 -2.53 19.86
C GLU A 130 8.67 -3.71 19.00
N PHE A 131 7.78 -4.23 18.15
CA PHE A 131 8.09 -5.30 17.20
C PHE A 131 8.66 -4.80 15.87
N ASP A 132 8.92 -3.48 15.74
CA ASP A 132 9.43 -2.87 14.51
C ASP A 132 8.52 -3.17 13.30
N LEU A 133 7.20 -3.21 13.53
CA LEU A 133 6.18 -3.36 12.49
C LEU A 133 5.79 -1.99 11.94
N ALA A 134 5.50 -1.93 10.63
CA ALA A 134 5.08 -0.71 9.98
C ALA A 134 3.55 -0.56 9.98
N PHE A 135 3.10 0.63 9.60
CA PHE A 135 1.69 0.98 9.42
C PHE A 135 1.47 1.48 7.99
N ASP A 136 0.63 0.77 7.24
CA ASP A 136 0.23 1.17 5.89
C ASP A 136 -1.06 1.97 5.97
N ALA A 137 -1.00 3.24 5.59
CA ALA A 137 -2.12 4.18 5.67
C ALA A 137 -2.90 4.21 4.35
N LEU A 138 -4.00 3.45 4.27
CA LEU A 138 -4.92 3.45 3.14
C LEU A 138 -5.91 4.59 3.29
N ILE A 139 -5.59 5.75 2.72
CA ILE A 139 -6.31 7.01 2.95
C ILE A 139 -6.67 7.74 1.66
N PHE A 140 -7.63 8.65 1.76
CA PHE A 140 -7.89 9.75 0.82
C PHE A 140 -7.39 11.08 1.41
N ALA A 141 -7.36 12.14 0.60
CA ALA A 141 -6.96 13.48 1.05
C ALA A 141 -7.72 13.97 2.30
N ARG A 142 -8.99 13.61 2.46
CA ARG A 142 -9.83 14.00 3.62
C ARG A 142 -9.31 13.44 4.96
N HIS A 143 -8.54 12.34 4.94
CA HIS A 143 -7.97 11.73 6.15
C HIS A 143 -6.60 12.30 6.54
N VAL A 144 -6.01 13.16 5.69
CA VAL A 144 -4.66 13.70 5.93
C VAL A 144 -4.52 14.40 7.29
N PRO A 145 -5.47 15.28 7.72
CA PRO A 145 -5.35 15.93 9.02
C PRO A 145 -5.22 14.92 10.17
N SER A 146 -6.06 13.89 10.17
CA SER A 146 -6.04 12.83 11.19
C SER A 146 -4.74 12.00 11.14
N LEU A 147 -4.24 11.67 9.94
CA LEU A 147 -2.96 10.97 9.83
C LEU A 147 -1.77 11.81 10.32
N VAL A 148 -1.79 13.13 10.09
CA VAL A 148 -0.77 14.06 10.61
C VAL A 148 -0.74 14.05 12.13
N GLU A 149 -1.91 14.14 12.78
CA GLU A 149 -2.01 14.08 14.24
C GLU A 149 -1.59 12.72 14.80
N PHE A 150 -2.03 11.63 14.15
CA PHE A 150 -1.65 10.28 14.53
C PHE A 150 -0.14 10.07 14.44
N ALA A 151 0.48 10.46 13.33
CA ALA A 151 1.92 10.38 13.14
C ALA A 151 2.67 11.21 14.20
N GLY A 152 2.17 12.40 14.54
CA GLY A 152 2.73 13.23 15.60
C GLY A 152 2.67 12.61 17.00
N ARG A 153 1.62 11.82 17.29
CA ARG A 153 1.50 11.06 18.56
C ARG A 153 2.46 9.85 18.63
N TYR A 154 2.79 9.27 17.49
CA TYR A 154 3.62 8.06 17.41
C TYR A 154 4.85 8.25 16.50
N PRO A 155 5.79 9.14 16.87
CA PRO A 155 6.91 9.52 15.99
C PRO A 155 7.89 8.37 15.69
N ALA A 156 7.87 7.31 16.48
CA ALA A 156 8.71 6.13 16.25
C ALA A 156 8.04 5.08 15.33
N LEU A 157 6.75 5.23 15.02
CA LEU A 157 6.05 4.32 14.11
C LEU A 157 6.46 4.60 12.68
N ARG A 158 6.86 3.56 11.94
CA ARG A 158 7.12 3.66 10.50
C ARG A 158 5.80 3.64 9.74
N ILE A 159 5.51 4.69 8.99
CA ILE A 159 4.25 4.87 8.25
C ILE A 159 4.54 5.01 6.76
N VAL A 160 3.77 4.29 5.95
CA VAL A 160 3.73 4.49 4.49
C VAL A 160 2.30 4.82 4.05
N VAL A 161 2.17 5.80 3.18
CA VAL A 161 0.90 6.20 2.59
C VAL A 161 0.63 5.35 1.34
N ASP A 162 -0.45 4.61 1.32
CA ASP A 162 -0.84 3.81 0.17
C ASP A 162 -1.33 4.67 -1.00
N HIS A 163 -0.97 4.28 -2.22
CA HIS A 163 -1.51 4.81 -3.48
C HIS A 163 -1.43 6.34 -3.63
N GLY A 164 -0.37 6.96 -3.08
CA GLY A 164 -0.27 8.43 -3.09
C GLY A 164 -1.45 9.13 -2.45
N ALA A 165 -2.10 8.54 -1.42
CA ALA A 165 -3.36 9.02 -0.84
C ALA A 165 -4.50 9.13 -1.85
N LYS A 166 -4.49 8.30 -2.90
CA LYS A 166 -5.56 8.16 -3.91
C LYS A 166 -5.99 9.50 -4.51
N PRO A 167 -5.14 10.13 -5.34
CA PRO A 167 -5.49 11.37 -5.99
C PRO A 167 -6.76 11.21 -6.85
N PRO A 168 -7.70 12.15 -6.80
CA PRO A 168 -8.94 12.08 -7.59
C PRO A 168 -8.66 12.43 -9.07
N ILE A 169 -7.87 11.60 -9.76
CA ILE A 169 -7.39 11.87 -11.13
C ILE A 169 -8.52 12.04 -12.12
N ARG A 170 -9.65 11.33 -11.93
CA ARG A 170 -10.83 11.46 -12.80
C ARG A 170 -11.47 12.83 -12.73
N ASP A 171 -11.31 13.55 -11.63
CA ASP A 171 -11.91 14.87 -11.40
C ASP A 171 -11.04 16.01 -12.00
N GLY A 172 -9.86 15.66 -12.53
CA GLY A 172 -8.93 16.61 -13.14
C GLY A 172 -8.49 17.71 -12.15
N GLU A 173 -8.51 18.95 -12.61
CA GLU A 173 -8.03 20.08 -11.79
C GLU A 173 -8.86 20.32 -10.52
N ALA A 174 -10.14 19.97 -10.52
CA ALA A 174 -11.03 20.20 -9.38
C ALA A 174 -10.59 19.43 -8.11
N GLY A 175 -10.03 18.23 -8.27
CA GLY A 175 -9.55 17.40 -7.15
C GLY A 175 -8.08 17.64 -6.79
N TRP A 176 -7.33 18.37 -7.61
CA TRP A 176 -5.88 18.50 -7.48
C TRP A 176 -5.44 19.16 -6.18
N GLN A 177 -5.93 20.37 -5.88
CA GLN A 177 -5.34 21.19 -4.83
C GLN A 177 -5.47 20.58 -3.43
N PRO A 178 -6.65 20.05 -2.99
CA PRO A 178 -6.76 19.43 -1.68
C PRO A 178 -5.84 18.21 -1.52
N TRP A 179 -5.65 17.43 -2.60
CA TRP A 179 -4.75 16.30 -2.58
C TRP A 179 -3.28 16.74 -2.53
N ALA A 180 -2.89 17.69 -3.35
CA ALA A 180 -1.50 18.17 -3.43
C ALA A 180 -1.05 18.81 -2.10
N ASP A 181 -1.90 19.62 -1.47
CA ASP A 181 -1.65 20.21 -0.16
C ASP A 181 -1.51 19.12 0.93
N GLY A 182 -2.36 18.08 0.86
CA GLY A 182 -2.30 16.95 1.78
C GLY A 182 -0.99 16.16 1.64
N ILE A 183 -0.55 15.89 0.40
CA ILE A 183 0.73 15.23 0.11
C ILE A 183 1.90 16.04 0.67
N ALA A 184 1.90 17.37 0.45
CA ALA A 184 2.94 18.25 0.97
C ALA A 184 2.99 18.24 2.50
N GLN A 185 1.83 18.25 3.19
CA GLN A 185 1.76 18.16 4.65
C GLN A 185 2.36 16.84 5.17
N LEU A 186 1.99 15.70 4.56
CA LEU A 186 2.51 14.39 4.96
C LEU A 186 4.01 14.27 4.73
N ALA A 187 4.49 14.76 3.58
CA ALA A 187 5.90 14.70 3.23
C ALA A 187 6.80 15.57 4.12
N ALA A 188 6.25 16.65 4.68
CA ALA A 188 6.95 17.58 5.57
C ALA A 188 7.08 17.09 7.01
N LEU A 189 6.43 15.98 7.39
CA LEU A 189 6.47 15.46 8.75
C LEU A 189 7.90 15.04 9.17
N PRO A 190 8.32 15.36 10.42
CA PRO A 190 9.69 15.07 10.90
C PRO A 190 10.05 13.58 10.86
N GLN A 191 9.09 12.69 11.08
CA GLN A 191 9.27 11.23 11.08
C GLN A 191 9.46 10.63 9.69
N ARG A 192 9.45 11.45 8.64
CA ARG A 192 9.76 11.05 7.26
C ARG A 192 8.92 9.86 6.76
N LEU A 193 7.62 10.07 6.64
CA LEU A 193 6.72 9.08 6.05
C LEU A 193 7.18 8.66 4.64
N TYR A 194 6.91 7.41 4.31
CA TYR A 194 7.04 6.90 2.95
C TYR A 194 5.72 6.97 2.20
N CYS A 195 5.76 6.82 0.88
CA CYS A 195 4.58 6.80 0.04
C CYS A 195 4.70 5.75 -1.06
N LYS A 196 3.61 5.06 -1.37
CA LYS A 196 3.57 4.08 -2.46
C LYS A 196 3.15 4.74 -3.76
N LEU A 197 3.98 4.58 -4.76
CA LEU A 197 3.68 4.85 -6.16
C LEU A 197 2.91 3.65 -6.74
N SER A 198 1.64 3.58 -6.45
CA SER A 198 0.70 2.51 -6.80
C SER A 198 -0.72 3.04 -6.89
N GLY A 199 -1.68 2.28 -7.41
CA GLY A 199 -3.11 2.60 -7.43
C GLY A 199 -3.51 3.79 -8.31
N LEU A 200 -2.60 4.54 -8.92
CA LEU A 200 -2.92 5.74 -9.69
C LEU A 200 -3.75 5.44 -10.95
N ALA A 201 -3.48 4.32 -11.60
CA ALA A 201 -4.22 3.89 -12.77
C ALA A 201 -5.69 3.62 -12.45
N THR A 202 -6.01 3.06 -11.28
CA THR A 202 -7.39 2.80 -10.86
C THR A 202 -8.15 4.08 -10.51
N GLU A 203 -7.46 5.13 -10.11
CA GLU A 203 -8.04 6.44 -9.84
C GLU A 203 -8.23 7.29 -11.12
N ALA A 204 -7.62 6.88 -12.23
CA ALA A 204 -7.72 7.59 -13.52
C ALA A 204 -8.93 7.12 -14.37
N SER A 205 -9.22 7.87 -15.42
CA SER A 205 -10.21 7.47 -16.44
C SER A 205 -9.75 6.24 -17.23
N PRO A 206 -10.66 5.44 -17.84
CA PRO A 206 -10.28 4.20 -18.53
C PRO A 206 -9.28 4.34 -19.68
N SER A 207 -9.12 5.55 -20.23
CA SER A 207 -8.17 5.84 -21.31
C SER A 207 -6.88 6.52 -20.81
N TRP A 208 -6.49 6.29 -19.56
CA TRP A 208 -5.29 6.90 -19.01
C TRP A 208 -4.02 6.52 -19.80
N THR A 209 -3.07 7.42 -19.81
CA THR A 209 -1.73 7.23 -20.34
C THR A 209 -0.69 7.65 -19.28
N ALA A 210 0.58 7.36 -19.51
CA ALA A 210 1.62 7.89 -18.65
C ALA A 210 1.54 9.41 -18.50
N ASP A 211 1.21 10.12 -19.59
CA ASP A 211 1.10 11.58 -19.56
C ASP A 211 -0.07 12.07 -18.67
N THR A 212 -1.16 11.31 -18.59
CA THR A 212 -2.27 11.58 -17.65
C THR A 212 -1.81 11.51 -16.19
N LEU A 213 -0.93 10.57 -15.88
CA LEU A 213 -0.42 10.33 -14.53
C LEU A 213 0.80 11.20 -14.17
N ALA A 214 1.45 11.79 -15.18
CA ALA A 214 2.71 12.52 -15.02
C ALA A 214 2.66 13.64 -13.96
N PRO A 215 1.63 14.51 -13.90
CA PRO A 215 1.57 15.56 -12.91
C PRO A 215 1.55 15.03 -11.47
N TYR A 216 0.81 13.93 -11.25
CA TYR A 216 0.67 13.30 -9.92
C TYR A 216 1.98 12.64 -9.48
N VAL A 217 2.63 11.91 -10.39
CA VAL A 217 3.92 11.27 -10.10
C VAL A 217 5.00 12.32 -9.87
N ALA A 218 5.05 13.37 -10.68
CA ALA A 218 5.99 14.47 -10.50
C ALA A 218 5.82 15.13 -9.13
N HIS A 219 4.58 15.39 -8.70
CA HIS A 219 4.31 15.97 -7.38
C HIS A 219 4.72 15.02 -6.24
N LEU A 220 4.46 13.71 -6.35
CA LEU A 220 4.93 12.74 -5.36
C LEU A 220 6.47 12.73 -5.25
N ILE A 221 7.17 12.78 -6.39
CA ILE A 221 8.65 12.83 -6.42
C ILE A 221 9.15 14.15 -5.80
N ASP A 222 8.53 15.28 -6.13
CA ASP A 222 8.90 16.59 -5.61
C ASP A 222 8.76 16.66 -4.08
N GLN A 223 7.69 16.09 -3.52
CA GLN A 223 7.40 16.18 -2.10
C GLN A 223 8.13 15.10 -1.27
N PHE A 224 8.10 13.85 -1.69
CA PHE A 224 8.71 12.75 -0.92
C PHE A 224 10.18 12.50 -1.26
N GLY A 225 10.64 12.93 -2.43
CA GLY A 225 11.94 12.53 -2.96
C GLY A 225 11.94 11.06 -3.41
N HIS A 226 12.95 10.68 -4.20
CA HIS A 226 13.10 9.30 -4.67
C HIS A 226 13.35 8.29 -3.53
N GLU A 227 13.93 8.73 -2.42
CA GLU A 227 14.29 7.87 -1.29
C GLU A 227 13.12 7.47 -0.38
N ARG A 228 11.93 8.05 -0.56
CA ARG A 228 10.74 7.72 0.25
C ARG A 228 9.56 7.25 -0.59
N LEU A 229 9.76 7.03 -1.88
CA LEU A 229 8.77 6.43 -2.77
C LEU A 229 9.05 4.96 -2.99
N MET A 230 8.01 4.14 -3.04
CA MET A 230 8.14 2.72 -3.41
C MET A 230 7.06 2.32 -4.41
N TRP A 231 7.48 1.70 -5.51
CA TRP A 231 6.57 1.22 -6.53
C TRP A 231 5.79 0.00 -6.06
N GLY A 232 4.48 -0.03 -6.36
CA GLY A 232 3.60 -1.17 -6.20
C GLY A 232 2.65 -1.30 -7.37
N SER A 233 2.25 -2.53 -7.68
CA SER A 233 1.34 -2.79 -8.79
C SER A 233 -0.12 -2.52 -8.45
N ASP A 234 -0.49 -2.75 -7.21
CA ASP A 234 -1.89 -2.87 -6.76
C ASP A 234 -2.66 -3.98 -7.53
N TRP A 235 -1.92 -4.99 -8.03
CA TRP A 235 -2.51 -6.15 -8.70
C TRP A 235 -3.18 -7.08 -7.67
N PRO A 236 -4.35 -7.65 -7.96
CA PRO A 236 -5.09 -7.61 -9.20
C PRO A 236 -6.13 -6.48 -9.29
N VAL A 237 -6.25 -5.58 -8.29
CA VAL A 237 -7.18 -4.43 -8.31
C VAL A 237 -6.93 -3.57 -9.55
N LEU A 238 -5.69 -3.42 -9.96
CA LEU A 238 -5.27 -2.74 -11.19
C LEU A 238 -6.02 -3.24 -12.44
N ASN A 239 -6.45 -4.50 -12.49
CA ASN A 239 -7.17 -5.08 -13.63
C ASN A 239 -8.55 -4.42 -13.88
N LEU A 240 -9.03 -3.60 -12.95
CA LEU A 240 -10.22 -2.77 -13.18
C LEU A 240 -9.98 -1.68 -14.22
N ASN A 241 -8.74 -1.21 -14.36
CA ASN A 241 -8.43 -0.08 -15.24
C ASN A 241 -7.00 -0.13 -15.82
N GLY A 242 -6.50 -1.31 -16.13
CA GLY A 242 -5.17 -1.48 -16.72
C GLY A 242 -4.65 -2.91 -16.63
N CYS A 243 -3.37 -3.08 -16.85
CA CYS A 243 -2.68 -4.35 -16.62
C CYS A 243 -1.31 -4.12 -15.97
N TYR A 244 -0.78 -5.18 -15.36
CA TYR A 244 0.48 -5.15 -14.60
C TYR A 244 1.66 -4.62 -15.42
N THR A 245 1.81 -5.11 -16.65
CA THR A 245 2.93 -4.74 -17.54
C THR A 245 2.85 -3.29 -18.00
N ASP A 246 1.65 -2.81 -18.31
CA ASP A 246 1.45 -1.44 -18.79
C ASP A 246 1.68 -0.42 -17.66
N TRP A 247 1.17 -0.71 -16.45
CA TRP A 247 1.44 0.13 -15.29
C TRP A 247 2.93 0.14 -14.92
N HIS A 248 3.59 -1.02 -14.93
CA HIS A 248 5.02 -1.09 -14.67
C HIS A 248 5.81 -0.26 -15.71
N ALA A 249 5.49 -0.39 -17.01
CA ALA A 249 6.15 0.37 -18.08
C ALA A 249 5.89 1.87 -17.95
N ALA A 250 4.65 2.27 -17.64
CA ALA A 250 4.29 3.66 -17.42
C ALA A 250 5.04 4.26 -16.22
N ALA A 251 5.08 3.55 -15.08
CA ALA A 251 5.81 4.00 -13.90
C ALA A 251 7.32 4.17 -14.19
N ARG A 252 7.94 3.19 -14.91
CA ARG A 252 9.33 3.32 -15.36
C ARG A 252 9.55 4.55 -16.24
N ARG A 253 8.66 4.80 -17.21
CA ARG A 253 8.74 5.98 -18.07
C ARG A 253 8.63 7.28 -17.26
N LEU A 254 7.73 7.33 -16.28
CA LEU A 254 7.47 8.52 -15.47
C LEU A 254 8.66 8.92 -14.59
N VAL A 255 9.49 7.97 -14.17
CA VAL A 255 10.68 8.22 -13.37
C VAL A 255 11.99 8.18 -14.18
N SER A 256 11.93 8.00 -15.49
CA SER A 256 13.13 7.80 -16.36
C SER A 256 14.07 9.00 -16.46
N HIS A 257 13.67 10.15 -15.92
CA HIS A 257 14.50 11.34 -15.78
C HIS A 257 15.41 11.30 -14.54
N LEU A 258 15.18 10.36 -13.63
CA LEU A 258 15.99 10.14 -12.43
C LEU A 258 17.24 9.33 -12.77
N GLU A 259 18.25 9.40 -11.91
CA GLU A 259 19.41 8.54 -12.04
C GLU A 259 19.06 7.07 -11.77
N LYS A 260 19.86 6.15 -12.33
CA LYS A 260 19.59 4.70 -12.20
C LYS A 260 19.50 4.21 -10.76
N ALA A 261 20.31 4.78 -9.86
CA ALA A 261 20.29 4.45 -8.44
C ALA A 261 18.98 4.90 -7.77
N GLU A 262 18.44 6.04 -8.17
CA GLU A 262 17.18 6.59 -7.69
C GLU A 262 15.98 5.77 -8.18
N GLU A 263 15.98 5.39 -9.46
CA GLU A 263 15.00 4.44 -9.97
C GLU A 263 15.02 3.11 -9.22
N ASP A 264 16.22 2.55 -8.97
CA ASP A 264 16.40 1.28 -8.27
C ASP A 264 15.94 1.39 -6.79
N ALA A 265 16.04 2.57 -6.18
CA ALA A 265 15.48 2.84 -4.87
C ALA A 265 13.95 2.73 -4.91
N ILE A 266 13.29 3.42 -5.85
CA ILE A 266 11.80 3.39 -6.01
C ILE A 266 11.31 1.97 -6.32
N PHE A 267 11.99 1.23 -7.21
CA PHE A 267 11.53 -0.09 -7.65
C PHE A 267 11.99 -1.26 -6.77
N GLY A 268 12.49 -1.00 -5.57
CA GLY A 268 12.78 -2.09 -4.64
C GLY A 268 13.63 -1.71 -3.43
N GLY A 269 14.61 -0.82 -3.57
CA GLY A 269 15.50 -0.44 -2.47
C GLY A 269 14.74 0.09 -1.26
N ASN A 270 13.79 1.00 -1.50
CA ASN A 270 13.00 1.64 -0.46
C ASN A 270 12.04 0.65 0.22
N ALA A 271 11.37 -0.20 -0.57
CA ALA A 271 10.50 -1.24 0.00
C ALA A 271 11.29 -2.20 0.89
N ARG A 272 12.50 -2.62 0.44
CA ARG A 272 13.40 -3.45 1.22
C ARG A 272 13.78 -2.79 2.54
N ALA A 273 14.19 -1.53 2.50
CA ALA A 273 14.61 -0.79 3.70
C ALA A 273 13.43 -0.56 4.65
N PHE A 274 12.28 -0.13 4.11
CA PHE A 274 11.10 0.20 4.89
C PHE A 274 10.49 -1.03 5.57
N TYR A 275 10.25 -2.12 4.85
CA TYR A 275 9.64 -3.34 5.40
C TYR A 275 10.67 -4.32 6.00
N ARG A 276 11.97 -4.01 5.96
CA ARG A 276 13.05 -4.88 6.45
C ARG A 276 12.97 -6.30 5.85
N LEU A 277 12.97 -6.34 4.51
CA LEU A 277 12.85 -7.57 3.71
C LEU A 277 14.19 -8.29 3.55
#